data_f66cf062dac5a29f4f8014c69c5b3d49
#
_entry.id   f66cf062dac5a29f4f8014c69c5b3d49
#
_cell.length_a   1.000
_cell.length_b   1.000
_cell.length_c   1.000
_cell.angle_alpha   90.00
_cell.angle_beta   90.00
_cell.angle_gamma   90.00
#
_symmetry.space_group_name_H-M   'P 1'
#
loop_
_entity.id
_entity.type
_entity.pdbx_description
1 polymer ?
#
loop_
_entity_poly.entity_id
_entity_poly.type
_entity_poly.pdbx_seq_one_letter_code
_entity_poly.pdbx_strand_id
1 'polypeptide(L)'
;CAQDVSRFPNNGAYTGEVSAEMLADIGTDIVLIGHSERSLYFGEKNEIHRQKMENVLNVGLIPLLCVGESLDEREAGREKEIIAHQLSILKGLNTRHIAVAYEPVWAIGTGKVATVEQIAAMHAFIYQEILSLCGSDVKIRVLYGGSVKAENAADIFAVPYVDGALVGGASLSYDSFTAIINAAQAS
;
A
#
# COMPACT_ATOMS: atom_id res chain seq x y z
N CYS A 1 0.56 -1.17 -13.09
CA CYS A 1 0.96 -0.48 -11.86
C CYS A 1 2.42 -0.04 -11.93
N ALA A 2 2.74 1.21 -11.60
CA ALA A 2 4.11 1.67 -11.41
C ALA A 2 4.53 1.47 -9.94
N GLN A 3 5.82 1.17 -9.71
CA GLN A 3 6.33 0.88 -8.37
C GLN A 3 6.79 2.11 -7.59
N ASP A 4 6.92 3.25 -8.26
CA ASP A 4 7.25 4.56 -7.67
C ASP A 4 6.96 5.69 -8.65
N VAL A 5 7.05 6.94 -8.19
CA VAL A 5 6.90 8.17 -8.98
C VAL A 5 7.75 9.29 -8.39
N SER A 6 8.09 10.27 -9.22
CA SER A 6 8.77 11.48 -8.78
C SER A 6 7.92 12.31 -7.80
N ARG A 7 8.57 12.89 -6.80
CA ARG A 7 7.94 13.88 -5.91
C ARG A 7 7.73 15.25 -6.57
N PHE A 8 8.40 15.50 -7.67
CA PHE A 8 8.27 16.78 -8.39
C PHE A 8 7.01 16.78 -9.25
N PRO A 9 6.26 17.88 -9.28
CA PRO A 9 4.91 17.91 -9.86
C PRO A 9 4.88 17.78 -11.39
N ASN A 10 5.96 18.15 -12.08
CA ASN A 10 6.01 18.17 -13.54
C ASN A 10 7.31 17.55 -14.07
N ASN A 11 7.36 17.36 -15.38
CA ASN A 11 8.60 17.06 -16.08
C ASN A 11 9.58 18.22 -15.92
N GLY A 12 10.88 17.93 -15.82
CA GLY A 12 11.89 18.95 -15.63
C GLY A 12 13.30 18.41 -15.55
N ALA A 13 14.22 19.24 -15.08
CA ALA A 13 15.64 18.93 -14.94
C ALA A 13 15.88 18.05 -13.67
N TYR A 14 15.21 16.92 -13.61
CA TYR A 14 15.27 15.94 -12.52
C TYR A 14 15.77 14.60 -13.06
N THR A 15 17.03 14.56 -13.43
CA THR A 15 17.65 13.41 -14.08
C THR A 15 17.42 12.12 -13.28
N GLY A 16 16.83 11.11 -13.92
CA GLY A 16 16.52 9.82 -13.35
C GLY A 16 15.10 9.70 -12.76
N GLU A 17 14.37 10.82 -12.61
CA GLU A 17 12.99 10.83 -12.12
C GLU A 17 11.98 10.50 -13.23
N VAL A 18 10.93 9.76 -12.86
CA VAL A 18 9.77 9.48 -13.71
C VAL A 18 8.56 10.21 -13.14
N SER A 19 8.01 11.17 -13.90
CA SER A 19 6.88 11.97 -13.43
C SER A 19 5.55 11.22 -13.51
N ALA A 20 4.54 11.70 -12.79
CA ALA A 20 3.19 11.15 -12.87
C ALA A 20 2.58 11.32 -14.28
N GLU A 21 2.89 12.40 -14.98
CA GLU A 21 2.48 12.62 -16.38
C GLU A 21 3.04 11.55 -17.33
N MET A 22 4.34 11.20 -17.19
CA MET A 22 4.96 10.14 -17.99
C MET A 22 4.29 8.79 -17.74
N LEU A 23 3.92 8.50 -16.49
CA LEU A 23 3.23 7.26 -16.13
C LEU A 23 1.80 7.23 -16.70
N ALA A 24 1.09 8.36 -16.69
CA ALA A 24 -0.23 8.47 -17.30
C ALA A 24 -0.18 8.28 -18.82
N ASP A 25 0.81 8.85 -19.49
CA ASP A 25 0.99 8.77 -20.93
C ASP A 25 1.21 7.34 -21.44
N ILE A 26 1.88 6.50 -20.66
CA ILE A 26 2.08 5.07 -21.00
C ILE A 26 0.93 4.15 -20.55
N GLY A 27 -0.18 4.71 -20.03
CA GLY A 27 -1.36 3.94 -19.65
C GLY A 27 -1.24 3.23 -18.28
N THR A 28 -0.48 3.78 -17.35
CA THR A 28 -0.48 3.32 -15.95
C THR A 28 -1.82 3.68 -15.31
N ASP A 29 -2.38 2.79 -14.48
CA ASP A 29 -3.60 3.05 -13.70
C ASP A 29 -3.29 3.36 -12.24
N ILE A 30 -2.35 2.61 -11.64
CA ILE A 30 -2.04 2.63 -10.21
C ILE A 30 -0.55 2.90 -10.00
N VAL A 31 -0.23 3.68 -8.97
CA VAL A 31 1.15 3.96 -8.58
C VAL A 31 1.37 3.65 -7.12
N LEU A 32 2.35 2.79 -6.79
CA LEU A 32 2.79 2.56 -5.42
C LEU A 32 3.49 3.79 -4.88
N ILE A 33 3.19 4.12 -3.62
CA ILE A 33 3.81 5.24 -2.91
C ILE A 33 4.17 4.80 -1.51
N GLY A 34 5.41 5.06 -1.10
CA GLY A 34 5.87 4.83 0.26
C GLY A 34 6.13 3.36 0.61
N HIS A 35 6.38 2.48 -0.38
CA HIS A 35 6.83 1.11 -0.10
C HIS A 35 7.95 1.11 0.94
N SER A 36 7.96 0.15 1.85
CA SER A 36 8.91 0.09 2.98
C SER A 36 10.38 0.21 2.56
N GLU A 37 10.76 -0.34 1.42
CA GLU A 37 12.10 -0.21 0.84
C GLU A 37 12.44 1.24 0.47
N ARG A 38 11.45 2.04 0.02
CA ARG A 38 11.67 3.46 -0.30
C ARG A 38 11.99 4.28 0.96
N SER A 39 11.29 3.98 2.04
CA SER A 39 11.57 4.60 3.34
C SER A 39 12.93 4.17 3.88
N LEU A 40 13.27 2.88 3.76
CA LEU A 40 14.50 2.30 4.30
C LEU A 40 15.76 2.72 3.52
N TYR A 41 15.74 2.60 2.19
CA TYR A 41 16.96 2.78 1.37
C TYR A 41 17.08 4.19 0.79
N PHE A 42 15.98 4.92 0.64
CA PHE A 42 15.95 6.26 0.02
C PHE A 42 15.53 7.36 0.98
N GLY A 43 15.21 7.02 2.24
CA GLY A 43 14.89 8.00 3.28
C GLY A 43 13.58 8.76 3.04
N GLU A 44 12.66 8.20 2.25
CA GLU A 44 11.37 8.82 2.00
C GLU A 44 10.51 8.83 3.26
N LYS A 45 9.83 9.96 3.48
CA LYS A 45 8.97 10.21 4.64
C LYS A 45 7.62 10.74 4.18
N ASN A 46 6.71 10.92 5.13
CA ASN A 46 5.33 11.34 4.89
C ASN A 46 5.20 12.57 3.99
N GLU A 47 6.08 13.57 4.13
CA GLU A 47 6.05 14.78 3.29
C GLU A 47 6.29 14.47 1.81
N ILE A 48 7.22 13.55 1.53
CA ILE A 48 7.51 13.08 0.16
C ILE A 48 6.35 12.24 -0.35
N HIS A 49 5.83 11.32 0.47
CA HIS A 49 4.69 10.48 0.10
C HIS A 49 3.46 11.34 -0.22
N ARG A 50 3.20 12.39 0.56
CA ARG A 50 2.11 13.34 0.30
C ARG A 50 2.27 14.04 -1.06
N GLN A 51 3.45 14.54 -1.38
CA GLN A 51 3.74 15.17 -2.67
C GLN A 51 3.51 14.21 -3.84
N LYS A 52 4.00 12.97 -3.71
CA LYS A 52 3.80 11.91 -4.71
C LYS A 52 2.31 11.59 -4.91
N MET A 53 1.54 11.47 -3.82
CA MET A 53 0.10 11.23 -3.89
C MET A 53 -0.63 12.36 -4.65
N GLU A 54 -0.32 13.60 -4.34
CA GLU A 54 -0.91 14.76 -5.01
C GLU A 54 -0.58 14.76 -6.50
N ASN A 55 0.66 14.48 -6.88
CA ASN A 55 1.08 14.39 -8.28
C ASN A 55 0.31 13.30 -9.04
N VAL A 56 0.15 12.12 -8.44
CA VAL A 56 -0.58 10.98 -9.03
C VAL A 56 -2.07 11.33 -9.21
N LEU A 57 -2.70 11.92 -8.20
CA LEU A 57 -4.10 12.34 -8.25
C LEU A 57 -4.34 13.44 -9.29
N ASN A 58 -3.41 14.39 -9.44
CA ASN A 58 -3.53 15.51 -10.38
C ASN A 58 -3.58 15.06 -11.85
N VAL A 59 -3.02 13.90 -12.17
CA VAL A 59 -3.06 13.32 -13.53
C VAL A 59 -4.12 12.23 -13.68
N GLY A 60 -4.97 12.03 -12.66
CA GLY A 60 -6.09 11.09 -12.69
C GLY A 60 -5.72 9.64 -12.43
N LEU A 61 -4.50 9.36 -11.98
CA LEU A 61 -4.06 8.01 -11.58
C LEU A 61 -4.48 7.71 -10.12
N ILE A 62 -4.42 6.43 -9.76
CA ILE A 62 -4.77 5.96 -8.41
C ILE A 62 -3.50 5.76 -7.60
N PRO A 63 -3.25 6.53 -6.52
CA PRO A 63 -2.15 6.26 -5.62
C PRO A 63 -2.50 5.09 -4.69
N LEU A 64 -1.58 4.12 -4.56
CA LEU A 64 -1.63 3.04 -3.58
C LEU A 64 -0.58 3.32 -2.51
N LEU A 65 -1.04 3.84 -1.37
CA LEU A 65 -0.16 4.17 -0.24
C LEU A 65 0.21 2.92 0.54
N CYS A 66 1.50 2.64 0.65
CA CYS A 66 2.04 1.60 1.52
C CYS A 66 2.22 2.14 2.95
N VAL A 67 1.72 1.40 3.94
CA VAL A 67 1.85 1.69 5.37
C VAL A 67 2.22 0.42 6.11
N GLY A 68 3.04 0.55 7.15
CA GLY A 68 3.47 -0.62 7.92
C GLY A 68 4.38 -0.25 9.07
N GLU A 69 4.41 -1.10 10.07
CA GLU A 69 5.26 -0.98 11.24
C GLU A 69 6.41 -1.99 11.21
N SER A 70 7.51 -1.63 11.87
CA SER A 70 8.64 -2.52 12.15
C SER A 70 8.32 -3.51 13.28
N LEU A 71 9.18 -4.52 13.46
CA LEU A 71 9.03 -5.48 14.57
C LEU A 71 9.14 -4.79 15.94
N ASP A 72 10.11 -3.90 16.11
CA ASP A 72 10.33 -3.17 17.36
C ASP A 72 9.11 -2.31 17.74
N GLU A 73 8.51 -1.64 16.75
CA GLU A 73 7.30 -0.83 16.95
C GLU A 73 6.11 -1.70 17.36
N ARG A 74 5.97 -2.87 16.75
CA ARG A 74 4.92 -3.82 17.09
C ARG A 74 5.11 -4.43 18.47
N GLU A 75 6.33 -4.87 18.82
CA GLU A 75 6.65 -5.40 20.15
C GLU A 75 6.47 -4.36 21.26
N ALA A 76 6.63 -3.07 20.91
CA ALA A 76 6.33 -1.95 21.80
C ALA A 76 4.83 -1.60 21.88
N GLY A 77 3.94 -2.30 21.15
CA GLY A 77 2.49 -2.02 21.11
C GLY A 77 2.13 -0.71 20.42
N ARG A 78 3.00 -0.20 19.52
CA ARG A 78 2.86 1.10 18.85
C ARG A 78 2.39 0.99 17.40
N GLU A 79 2.02 -0.19 16.93
CA GLU A 79 1.63 -0.43 15.54
C GLU A 79 0.53 0.52 15.06
N LYS A 80 -0.49 0.75 15.89
CA LYS A 80 -1.60 1.66 15.53
C LYS A 80 -1.18 3.12 15.48
N GLU A 81 -0.33 3.55 16.41
CA GLU A 81 0.24 4.92 16.42
C GLU A 81 1.02 5.20 15.14
N ILE A 82 1.89 4.26 14.74
CA ILE A 82 2.71 4.37 13.54
C ILE A 82 1.85 4.41 12.28
N ILE A 83 0.89 3.50 12.16
CA ILE A 83 -0.02 3.47 11.01
C ILE A 83 -0.89 4.73 10.94
N ALA A 84 -1.45 5.21 12.06
CA ALA A 84 -2.22 6.46 12.09
C ALA A 84 -1.36 7.65 11.65
N HIS A 85 -0.09 7.72 12.09
CA HIS A 85 0.83 8.75 11.64
C HIS A 85 1.10 8.69 10.13
N GLN A 86 1.31 7.48 9.58
CA GLN A 86 1.51 7.31 8.13
C GLN A 86 0.25 7.66 7.33
N LEU A 87 -0.94 7.29 7.81
CA LEU A 87 -2.22 7.61 7.18
C LEU A 87 -2.60 9.10 7.27
N SER A 88 -2.02 9.86 8.19
CA SER A 88 -2.35 11.28 8.38
C SER A 88 -2.20 12.12 7.12
N ILE A 89 -1.35 11.70 6.19
CA ILE A 89 -1.16 12.36 4.88
C ILE A 89 -2.40 12.30 3.98
N LEU A 90 -3.36 11.43 4.26
CA LEU A 90 -4.61 11.34 3.50
C LEU A 90 -5.54 12.52 3.77
N LYS A 91 -5.39 13.19 4.92
CA LYS A 91 -6.25 14.29 5.32
C LYS A 91 -6.22 15.43 4.29
N GLY A 92 -7.41 15.81 3.81
CA GLY A 92 -7.57 16.90 2.87
C GLY A 92 -7.10 16.61 1.44
N LEU A 93 -6.82 15.35 1.08
CA LEU A 93 -6.66 14.96 -0.32
C LEU A 93 -8.00 15.07 -1.05
N ASN A 94 -7.96 15.64 -2.25
CA ASN A 94 -9.15 15.74 -3.11
C ASN A 94 -9.32 14.45 -3.92
N THR A 95 -9.82 13.41 -3.27
CA THR A 95 -10.09 12.13 -3.93
C THR A 95 -11.28 11.43 -3.29
N ARG A 96 -11.99 10.62 -4.09
CA ARG A 96 -13.05 9.71 -3.62
C ARG A 96 -12.60 8.24 -3.59
N HIS A 97 -11.36 7.97 -3.95
CA HIS A 97 -10.80 6.62 -4.00
C HIS A 97 -9.52 6.59 -3.19
N ILE A 98 -9.50 5.82 -2.11
CA ILE A 98 -8.33 5.61 -1.27
C ILE A 98 -7.93 4.15 -1.38
N ALA A 99 -6.70 3.91 -1.82
CA ALA A 99 -6.08 2.59 -1.84
C ALA A 99 -4.87 2.59 -0.90
N VAL A 100 -4.82 1.62 0.00
CA VAL A 100 -3.74 1.44 0.98
C VAL A 100 -3.27 -0.01 0.96
N ALA A 101 -1.97 -0.23 0.98
CA ALA A 101 -1.38 -1.55 1.21
C ALA A 101 -0.79 -1.59 2.63
N TYR A 102 -1.29 -2.51 3.45
CA TYR A 102 -0.73 -2.76 4.78
C TYR A 102 0.44 -3.74 4.68
N GLU A 103 1.62 -3.25 4.95
CA GLU A 103 2.88 -3.99 4.89
C GLU A 103 3.44 -4.19 6.32
N PRO A 104 3.12 -5.29 7.04
CA PRO A 104 3.84 -5.60 8.27
C PRO A 104 5.32 -5.84 7.92
N VAL A 105 6.18 -4.80 8.07
CA VAL A 105 7.57 -4.80 7.58
C VAL A 105 8.35 -6.00 8.11
N TRP A 106 8.05 -6.41 9.35
CA TRP A 106 8.63 -7.58 10.00
C TRP A 106 8.25 -8.93 9.36
N ALA A 107 7.22 -8.95 8.50
CA ALA A 107 6.74 -10.13 7.78
C ALA A 107 7.06 -10.09 6.27
N ILE A 108 7.86 -9.11 5.80
CA ILE A 108 8.26 -9.01 4.40
C ILE A 108 9.61 -9.70 4.21
N GLY A 109 9.65 -10.77 3.41
CA GLY A 109 10.91 -11.45 3.06
C GLY A 109 11.63 -12.17 4.22
N THR A 110 11.07 -12.18 5.42
CA THR A 110 11.68 -12.76 6.62
C THR A 110 11.29 -14.23 6.87
N GLY A 111 10.31 -14.74 6.13
CA GLY A 111 9.69 -16.02 6.39
C GLY A 111 8.66 -16.02 7.53
N LYS A 112 8.54 -14.91 8.28
CA LYS A 112 7.45 -14.71 9.24
C LYS A 112 6.16 -14.35 8.49
N VAL A 113 5.04 -14.81 9.01
CA VAL A 113 3.69 -14.49 8.46
C VAL A 113 2.86 -13.91 9.59
N ALA A 114 2.16 -12.81 9.32
CA ALA A 114 1.19 -12.29 10.28
C ALA A 114 0.02 -13.27 10.43
N THR A 115 -0.49 -13.43 11.64
CA THR A 115 -1.68 -14.29 11.85
C THR A 115 -2.92 -13.63 11.26
N VAL A 116 -3.94 -14.43 10.97
CA VAL A 116 -5.23 -13.93 10.43
C VAL A 116 -5.85 -12.89 11.37
N GLU A 117 -5.74 -13.08 12.68
CA GLU A 117 -6.24 -12.15 13.71
C GLU A 117 -5.46 -10.82 13.68
N GLN A 118 -4.15 -10.87 13.46
CA GLN A 118 -3.32 -9.67 13.33
C GLN A 118 -3.67 -8.88 12.07
N ILE A 119 -3.87 -9.59 10.94
CA ILE A 119 -4.30 -8.99 9.68
C ILE A 119 -5.68 -8.34 9.88
N ALA A 120 -6.65 -9.07 10.43
CA ALA A 120 -8.01 -8.57 10.68
C ALA A 120 -8.02 -7.31 11.55
N ALA A 121 -7.26 -7.32 12.65
CA ALA A 121 -7.19 -6.19 13.57
C ALA A 121 -6.60 -4.92 12.89
N MET A 122 -5.55 -5.08 12.09
CA MET A 122 -4.92 -3.93 11.42
C MET A 122 -5.73 -3.44 10.23
N HIS A 123 -6.30 -4.32 9.41
CA HIS A 123 -7.16 -3.91 8.30
C HIS A 123 -8.42 -3.17 8.80
N ALA A 124 -9.07 -3.67 9.85
CA ALA A 124 -10.19 -2.96 10.47
C ALA A 124 -9.78 -1.59 11.01
N PHE A 125 -8.61 -1.50 11.67
CA PHE A 125 -8.08 -0.23 12.18
C PHE A 125 -7.81 0.76 11.04
N ILE A 126 -7.10 0.34 9.98
CA ILE A 126 -6.79 1.16 8.82
C ILE A 126 -8.08 1.67 8.15
N TYR A 127 -9.06 0.80 7.97
CA TYR A 127 -10.35 1.17 7.38
C TYR A 127 -11.05 2.26 8.19
N GLN A 128 -11.13 2.12 9.52
CA GLN A 128 -11.75 3.09 10.40
C GLN A 128 -10.98 4.42 10.44
N GLU A 129 -9.65 4.36 10.44
CA GLU A 129 -8.81 5.55 10.43
C GLU A 129 -9.00 6.35 9.13
N ILE A 130 -9.07 5.68 7.98
CA ILE A 130 -9.36 6.34 6.70
C ILE A 130 -10.73 7.00 6.71
N LEU A 131 -11.77 6.34 7.23
CA LEU A 131 -13.11 6.95 7.38
C LEU A 131 -13.06 8.20 8.26
N SER A 132 -12.30 8.16 9.36
CA SER A 132 -12.13 9.30 10.26
C SER A 132 -11.44 10.49 9.57
N LEU A 133 -10.42 10.23 8.74
CA LEU A 133 -9.62 11.26 8.07
C LEU A 133 -10.31 11.86 6.82
N CYS A 134 -11.04 11.02 6.07
CA CYS A 134 -11.53 11.35 4.73
C CYS A 134 -13.06 11.43 4.62
N GLY A 135 -13.79 10.99 5.66
CA GLY A 135 -15.26 10.93 5.67
C GLY A 135 -15.82 9.66 5.03
N SER A 136 -17.16 9.52 5.06
CA SER A 136 -17.84 8.31 4.62
C SER A 136 -18.05 8.18 3.11
N ASP A 137 -17.83 9.26 2.34
CA ASP A 137 -18.10 9.30 0.90
C ASP A 137 -16.95 8.77 0.04
N VAL A 138 -15.89 8.23 0.68
CA VAL A 138 -14.74 7.65 0.00
C VAL A 138 -14.91 6.15 -0.21
N LYS A 139 -14.48 5.66 -1.37
CA LYS A 139 -14.31 4.24 -1.64
C LYS A 139 -12.93 3.81 -1.16
N ILE A 140 -12.91 2.90 -0.20
CA ILE A 140 -11.67 2.41 0.42
C ILE A 140 -11.34 1.03 -0.13
N ARG A 141 -10.07 0.79 -0.41
CA ARG A 141 -9.47 -0.52 -0.69
C ARG A 141 -8.24 -0.70 0.18
N VAL A 142 -8.23 -1.78 0.96
CA VAL A 142 -7.09 -2.13 1.81
C VAL A 142 -6.52 -3.46 1.36
N LEU A 143 -5.31 -3.44 0.83
CA LEU A 143 -4.59 -4.63 0.38
C LEU A 143 -3.66 -5.14 1.48
N TYR A 144 -3.49 -6.43 1.57
CA TYR A 144 -2.47 -7.02 2.42
C TYR A 144 -1.15 -7.14 1.66
N GLY A 145 -0.08 -6.55 2.18
CA GLY A 145 1.26 -6.49 1.58
C GLY A 145 2.34 -7.30 2.33
N GLY A 146 1.97 -8.15 3.26
CA GLY A 146 2.89 -9.10 3.88
C GLY A 146 3.14 -10.33 3.02
N SER A 147 3.64 -11.41 3.61
CA SER A 147 3.96 -12.66 2.91
C SER A 147 2.68 -13.38 2.47
N VAL A 148 2.37 -13.30 1.17
CA VAL A 148 1.28 -14.04 0.51
C VAL A 148 1.86 -15.15 -0.35
N LYS A 149 1.30 -16.35 -0.21
CA LYS A 149 1.66 -17.55 -0.96
C LYS A 149 0.39 -18.30 -1.37
N ALA A 150 0.51 -19.25 -2.29
CA ALA A 150 -0.60 -20.09 -2.72
C ALA A 150 -1.34 -20.77 -1.55
N GLU A 151 -0.58 -21.20 -0.53
CA GLU A 151 -1.11 -21.97 0.61
C GLU A 151 -1.90 -21.14 1.61
N ASN A 152 -1.65 -19.83 1.72
CA ASN A 152 -2.30 -18.95 2.69
C ASN A 152 -3.22 -17.89 2.06
N ALA A 153 -3.23 -17.78 0.76
CA ALA A 153 -3.95 -16.72 0.05
C ALA A 153 -5.46 -16.76 0.32
N ALA A 154 -6.08 -17.94 0.31
CA ALA A 154 -7.51 -18.09 0.57
C ALA A 154 -7.90 -17.62 1.97
N ASP A 155 -7.11 -17.99 3.00
CA ASP A 155 -7.37 -17.57 4.38
C ASP A 155 -7.21 -16.05 4.55
N ILE A 156 -6.21 -15.46 3.87
CA ILE A 156 -5.98 -14.00 3.88
C ILE A 156 -7.14 -13.26 3.21
N PHE A 157 -7.59 -13.72 2.05
CA PHE A 157 -8.69 -13.07 1.32
C PHE A 157 -10.06 -13.24 1.99
N ALA A 158 -10.21 -14.24 2.86
CA ALA A 158 -11.41 -14.40 3.69
C ALA A 158 -11.48 -13.42 4.87
N VAL A 159 -10.39 -12.70 5.16
CA VAL A 159 -10.36 -11.73 6.27
C VAL A 159 -11.19 -10.49 5.93
N PRO A 160 -12.10 -10.03 6.81
CA PRO A 160 -12.82 -8.78 6.62
C PRO A 160 -11.89 -7.58 6.35
N TYR A 161 -12.28 -6.71 5.43
CA TYR A 161 -11.52 -5.54 4.98
C TYR A 161 -10.21 -5.84 4.23
N VAL A 162 -9.97 -7.08 3.84
CA VAL A 162 -8.90 -7.41 2.88
C VAL A 162 -9.50 -7.40 1.49
N ASP A 163 -9.23 -6.36 0.71
CA ASP A 163 -9.75 -6.19 -0.65
C ASP A 163 -8.83 -6.78 -1.72
N GLY A 164 -7.69 -7.36 -1.33
CA GLY A 164 -6.70 -7.95 -2.23
C GLY A 164 -5.32 -8.04 -1.60
N ALA A 165 -4.30 -8.25 -2.43
CA ALA A 165 -2.92 -8.34 -1.95
C ALA A 165 -1.93 -7.56 -2.82
N LEU A 166 -0.88 -7.04 -2.19
CA LEU A 166 0.33 -6.56 -2.84
C LEU A 166 1.37 -7.68 -2.76
N VAL A 167 1.58 -8.38 -3.88
CA VAL A 167 2.36 -9.63 -3.92
C VAL A 167 3.79 -9.34 -4.38
N GLY A 168 4.77 -9.65 -3.51
CA GLY A 168 6.19 -9.54 -3.81
C GLY A 168 6.75 -10.79 -4.52
N GLY A 169 7.71 -11.49 -3.90
CA GLY A 169 8.46 -12.61 -4.50
C GLY A 169 7.62 -13.73 -5.12
N ALA A 170 6.42 -14.00 -4.58
CA ALA A 170 5.52 -15.01 -5.13
C ALA A 170 4.97 -14.64 -6.53
N SER A 171 5.02 -13.36 -6.92
CA SER A 171 4.63 -12.91 -8.26
C SER A 171 5.65 -13.23 -9.36
N LEU A 172 6.86 -13.65 -8.98
CA LEU A 172 7.94 -14.01 -9.92
C LEU A 172 7.80 -15.41 -10.51
N SER A 173 6.89 -16.24 -9.97
CA SER A 173 6.57 -17.58 -10.48
C SER A 173 5.15 -17.60 -11.03
N TYR A 174 5.00 -18.01 -12.27
CA TYR A 174 3.70 -18.12 -12.93
C TYR A 174 2.71 -18.98 -12.13
N ASP A 175 3.13 -20.18 -11.71
CA ASP A 175 2.26 -21.11 -10.99
C ASP A 175 1.84 -20.55 -9.62
N SER A 176 2.80 -19.98 -8.89
CA SER A 176 2.54 -19.37 -7.59
C SER A 176 1.57 -18.18 -7.71
N PHE A 177 1.82 -17.29 -8.66
CA PHE A 177 0.99 -16.11 -8.84
C PHE A 177 -0.41 -16.44 -9.33
N THR A 178 -0.53 -17.39 -10.27
CA THR A 178 -1.82 -17.89 -10.77
C THR A 178 -2.65 -18.51 -9.63
N ALA A 179 -2.01 -19.30 -8.75
CA ALA A 179 -2.70 -19.88 -7.61
C ALA A 179 -3.25 -18.79 -6.65
N ILE A 180 -2.48 -17.71 -6.40
CA ILE A 180 -2.95 -16.57 -5.59
C ILE A 180 -4.13 -15.85 -6.27
N ILE A 181 -4.06 -15.63 -7.59
CA ILE A 181 -5.16 -15.01 -8.35
C ILE A 181 -6.44 -15.86 -8.26
N ASN A 182 -6.32 -17.18 -8.44
CA ASN A 182 -7.47 -18.08 -8.35
C ASN A 182 -8.09 -18.06 -6.94
N ALA A 183 -7.28 -17.99 -5.89
CA ALA A 183 -7.77 -17.86 -4.53
C ALA A 183 -8.55 -16.54 -4.32
N ALA A 184 -8.07 -15.43 -4.89
CA ALA A 184 -8.75 -14.14 -4.82
C ALA A 184 -10.08 -14.08 -5.60
N GLN A 185 -10.24 -14.90 -6.64
CA GLN A 185 -11.49 -14.97 -7.42
C GLN A 185 -12.57 -15.83 -6.73
N ALA A 186 -12.16 -16.70 -5.83
CA ALA A 186 -13.05 -17.62 -5.12
C ALA A 186 -13.56 -17.06 -3.78
N SER A 187 -12.98 -15.96 -3.30
CA SER A 187 -13.37 -15.23 -2.09
C SER A 187 -14.26 -14.03 -2.45
#